data_0a1e8c4e861d12ce040d43d0fef799a5
#
_entry.id   0a1e8c4e861d12ce040d43d0fef799a5
#
_cell.length_a   1.000
_cell.length_b   1.000
_cell.length_c   1.000
_cell.angle_alpha   90.00
_cell.angle_beta   90.00
_cell.angle_gamma   90.00
#
_symmetry.space_group_name_H-M   'P 1'
#
loop_
_entity.id
_entity.type
_entity.pdbx_description
1 polymer ?
#
loop_
_entity_poly.entity_id
_entity_poly.type
_entity_poly.pdbx_seq_one_letter_code
_entity_poly.pdbx_strand_id
1 'polypeptide(L)' 'MAKLKSIANKLQKALTMNGRYVTINQNQFYSEKLEKMCTKYVLKEKVEIDDKMQNVTLLETFRMVDVVNFLADLLNGGV' A
#
# COMPACT_ATOMS: atom_id res chain seq x y z
N MET A 1 -16.31 -10.75 1.41
CA MET A 1 -16.34 -10.07 0.13
C MET A 1 -15.06 -9.29 -0.09
N ALA A 2 -14.45 -9.47 -1.22
CA ALA A 2 -13.12 -8.92 -1.49
C ALA A 2 -13.14 -7.47 -1.93
N LYS A 3 -14.05 -6.68 -1.38
CA LYS A 3 -14.28 -5.33 -1.87
C LYS A 3 -13.17 -4.35 -1.50
N LEU A 4 -12.55 -4.53 -0.33
CA LEU A 4 -11.45 -3.64 0.06
C LEU A 4 -10.26 -3.79 -0.87
N LYS A 5 -9.94 -5.01 -1.28
CA LYS A 5 -8.84 -5.23 -2.22
C LYS A 5 -9.14 -4.59 -3.57
N SER A 6 -10.38 -4.70 -4.04
CA SER A 6 -10.79 -4.09 -5.29
C SER A 6 -10.71 -2.56 -5.23
N ILE A 7 -11.14 -1.98 -4.11
CA ILE A 7 -11.05 -0.53 -3.90
C ILE A 7 -9.59 -0.10 -3.88
N ALA A 8 -8.73 -0.85 -3.17
CA ALA A 8 -7.30 -0.54 -3.11
C ALA A 8 -6.68 -0.54 -4.52
N ASN A 9 -7.04 -1.51 -5.35
CA ASN A 9 -6.52 -1.58 -6.71
C ASN A 9 -6.98 -0.39 -7.55
N LYS A 10 -8.22 0.05 -7.39
CA LYS A 10 -8.73 1.22 -8.12
C LYS A 10 -8.01 2.49 -7.68
N LEU A 11 -7.78 2.65 -6.38
CA LEU A 11 -7.06 3.80 -5.86
C LEU A 11 -5.61 3.80 -6.35
N GLN A 12 -4.97 2.63 -6.38
CA GLN A 12 -3.62 2.50 -6.89
C GLN A 12 -3.54 2.93 -8.36
N LYS A 13 -4.49 2.50 -9.17
CA LYS A 13 -4.54 2.91 -10.58
C LYS A 13 -4.71 4.43 -10.72
N ALA A 14 -5.58 5.01 -9.91
CA ALA A 14 -5.82 6.44 -9.95
C ALA A 14 -4.56 7.22 -9.58
N LEU A 15 -3.81 6.75 -8.59
CA LEU A 15 -2.54 7.38 -8.22
C LEU A 15 -1.52 7.26 -9.34
N THR A 16 -1.45 6.12 -10.01
CA THR A 16 -0.56 5.94 -11.16
C THR A 16 -0.89 6.92 -12.28
N MET A 17 -2.18 7.12 -12.54
CA MET A 17 -2.61 8.07 -13.55
C MET A 17 -2.26 9.50 -13.19
N ASN A 18 -2.10 9.80 -11.90
CA ASN A 18 -1.68 11.12 -11.43
C ASN A 18 -0.15 11.24 -11.30
N GLY A 19 0.58 10.23 -11.77
CA GLY A 19 2.04 10.27 -11.76
C GLY A 19 2.66 9.76 -10.46
N ARG A 20 1.88 9.14 -9.59
CA ARG A 20 2.40 8.56 -8.34
C ARG A 20 2.40 7.05 -8.44
N TYR A 21 3.58 6.46 -8.38
CA TYR A 21 3.75 5.02 -8.56
C TYR A 21 3.86 4.33 -7.20
N VAL A 22 2.70 3.97 -6.65
CA VAL A 22 2.61 3.30 -5.36
C VAL A 22 2.31 1.83 -5.58
N THR A 23 3.07 0.96 -4.92
CA THR A 23 2.85 -0.48 -4.99
C THR A 23 2.39 -1.01 -3.63
N ILE A 24 1.56 -2.05 -3.69
CA ILE A 24 1.06 -2.74 -2.50
C ILE A 24 1.69 -4.12 -2.47
N ASN A 25 2.51 -4.38 -1.46
CA ASN A 25 3.13 -5.68 -1.27
C ASN A 25 2.44 -6.42 -0.15
N GLN A 26 2.13 -7.69 -0.37
CA GLN A 26 1.56 -8.55 0.65
C GLN A 26 2.60 -9.58 1.07
N ASN A 27 2.85 -9.68 2.36
CA ASN A 27 3.73 -10.68 2.93
C ASN A 27 2.94 -11.52 3.91
N GLN A 28 2.92 -12.83 3.68
CA GLN A 28 2.26 -13.75 4.60
C GLN A 28 3.31 -14.40 5.48
N PHE A 29 3.00 -14.52 6.75
CA PHE A 29 3.89 -15.14 7.70
C PHE A 29 3.09 -15.81 8.81
N TYR A 30 3.70 -16.78 9.48
CA TYR A 30 3.07 -17.45 10.61
C TYR A 30 3.42 -16.71 11.90
N SER A 31 2.39 -16.31 12.66
CA SER A 31 2.61 -15.66 13.94
C SER A 31 2.49 -16.71 15.05
N GLU A 32 3.60 -16.98 15.74
CA GLU A 32 3.58 -17.90 16.87
C GLU A 32 2.72 -17.36 18.01
N LYS A 33 2.74 -16.04 18.19
CA LYS A 33 1.97 -15.39 19.24
C LYS A 33 0.47 -15.56 19.04
N LEU A 34 0.01 -15.44 17.79
CA LEU A 34 -1.42 -15.55 17.45
C LEU A 34 -1.78 -16.96 16.98
N GLU A 35 -0.79 -17.82 16.78
CA GLU A 35 -0.95 -19.19 16.31
C GLU A 35 -1.75 -19.28 15.01
N LYS A 36 -1.49 -18.34 14.08
CA LYS A 36 -2.15 -18.32 12.78
C LYS A 36 -1.31 -17.60 11.74
N MET A 37 -1.69 -17.81 10.50
CA MET A 37 -1.09 -17.06 9.38
C MET A 37 -1.59 -15.62 9.40
N CYS A 38 -0.66 -14.70 9.24
CA CYS A 38 -0.96 -13.29 9.20
C CYS A 38 -0.47 -12.69 7.89
N THR A 39 -1.12 -11.61 7.47
CA THR A 39 -0.73 -10.88 6.27
C THR A 39 -0.30 -9.48 6.66
N LYS A 40 0.87 -9.07 6.19
CA LYS A 40 1.37 -7.72 6.37
C LYS A 40 1.34 -7.01 5.02
N TYR A 41 0.79 -5.82 5.00
CA TYR A 41 0.73 -4.97 3.81
C TYR A 41 1.77 -3.88 3.93
N VAL A 42 2.58 -3.73 2.88
CA VAL A 42 3.60 -2.68 2.82
C VAL A 42 3.37 -1.88 1.55
N LEU A 43 3.17 -0.58 1.72
CA LEU A 43 3.02 0.33 0.60
C LEU A 43 4.33 1.03 0.36
N LYS A 44 4.79 1.00 -0.89
CA LYS A 44 6.02 1.66 -1.30
C LYS A 44 5.74 2.52 -2.50
N GLU A 45 6.37 3.69 -2.55
CA GLU A 45 6.29 4.58 -3.68
C GLU A 45 7.64 4.65 -4.37
N LYS A 46 7.63 4.58 -5.71
CA LYS A 46 8.82 4.74 -6.50
C LYS A 46 9.04 6.22 -6.76
N VAL A 47 10.13 6.76 -6.27
CA VAL A 47 10.45 8.19 -6.41
C VAL A 47 11.85 8.34 -6.97
N GLU A 48 12.08 9.47 -7.64
CA GLU A 48 13.41 9.79 -8.18
C GLU A 48 14.12 10.69 -7.18
N ILE A 49 15.29 10.24 -6.72
CA ILE A 49 16.15 11.00 -5.81
C ILE A 49 17.57 10.99 -6.42
N ASP A 50 18.11 12.18 -6.69
CA ASP A 50 19.47 12.33 -7.25
C ASP A 50 19.64 11.52 -8.54
N ASP A 51 18.64 11.59 -9.44
CA ASP A 51 18.60 10.90 -10.73
C ASP A 51 18.56 9.38 -10.61
N LYS A 52 18.22 8.86 -9.43
CA LYS A 52 18.05 7.42 -9.21
C LYS A 52 16.65 7.12 -8.71
N MET A 53 16.07 6.05 -9.25
CA MET A 53 14.76 5.60 -8.79
C MET A 53 14.94 4.81 -7.49
N GLN A 54 14.16 5.19 -6.47
CA GLN A 54 14.20 4.53 -5.16
C GLN A 54 12.79 4.21 -4.71
N ASN A 55 12.67 3.12 -3.96
CA ASN A 55 11.40 2.75 -3.34
C ASN A 55 11.38 3.26 -1.90
N VAL A 56 10.39 4.07 -1.60
CA VAL A 56 10.21 4.63 -0.25
C VAL A 56 9.02 3.95 0.40
N THR A 57 9.20 3.43 1.60
CA THR A 57 8.11 2.82 2.34
C THR A 57 7.21 3.91 2.92
N LEU A 58 5.93 3.86 2.55
CA LEU A 58 4.95 4.84 3.01
C LEU A 58 4.13 4.34 4.20
N LEU A 59 3.82 3.05 4.22
CA LEU A 59 2.93 2.48 5.24
C LEU A 59 3.22 1.00 5.41
N GLU A 60 3.16 0.55 6.64
CA GLU A 60 3.16 -0.88 6.97
C GLU A 60 1.98 -1.14 7.91
N THR A 61 1.15 -2.10 7.55
CA THR A 61 -0.04 -2.39 8.33
C THR A 61 -0.45 -3.85 8.15
N PHE A 62 -1.20 -4.36 9.12
CA PHE A 62 -1.79 -5.69 9.03
C PHE A 62 -3.23 -5.67 8.55
N ARG A 63 -3.77 -4.50 8.24
CA ARG A 63 -5.18 -4.33 7.91
C ARG A 63 -5.35 -3.69 6.53
N MET A 64 -6.15 -4.34 5.68
CA MET A 64 -6.42 -3.81 4.34
C MET A 64 -7.18 -2.48 4.41
N VAL A 65 -8.01 -2.27 5.43
CA VAL A 65 -8.74 -1.01 5.57
C VAL A 65 -7.78 0.17 5.73
N ASP A 66 -6.64 -0.03 6.40
CA ASP A 66 -5.64 1.02 6.54
C ASP A 66 -5.01 1.36 5.19
N VAL A 67 -4.80 0.34 4.35
CA VAL A 67 -4.28 0.54 2.99
C VAL A 67 -5.23 1.42 2.18
N VAL A 68 -6.52 1.08 2.20
CA VAL A 68 -7.54 1.82 1.46
C VAL A 68 -7.59 3.27 1.94
N ASN A 69 -7.64 3.48 3.24
CA ASN A 69 -7.72 4.83 3.79
C ASN A 69 -6.49 5.66 3.45
N PHE A 70 -5.30 5.05 3.53
CA PHE A 70 -4.07 5.75 3.21
C PHE A 70 -4.03 6.14 1.73
N LEU A 71 -4.40 5.23 0.83
CA LEU A 71 -4.41 5.52 -0.61
C LEU A 71 -5.41 6.62 -0.94
N ALA A 72 -6.58 6.59 -0.30
CA ALA A 72 -7.58 7.63 -0.49
C ALA A 72 -7.06 8.99 -0.05
N ASP A 73 -6.36 9.05 1.07
CA ASP A 73 -5.76 10.29 1.57
C ASP A 73 -4.71 10.82 0.59
N LEU A 74 -3.89 9.93 0.03
CA LEU A 74 -2.90 10.34 -0.97
C LEU A 74 -3.57 10.94 -2.20
N LEU A 75 -4.67 10.33 -2.67
CA LEU A 75 -5.41 10.83 -3.82
C LEU A 75 -5.99 12.20 -3.56
N ASN A 76 -6.41 12.45 -2.33
CA ASN A 76 -6.99 13.73 -1.95
C ASN A 76 -5.94 14.78 -1.59
N GLY A 77 -4.66 14.44 -1.76
CA GLY A 77 -3.58 15.36 -1.47
C GLY A 77 -3.35 15.60 0.02
N GLY A 78 -3.82 14.69 0.87
CA GLY A 78 -3.76 14.86 2.30
C GLY A 78 -2.44 14.46 2.96
N VAL A 79 -1.54 13.94 2.20
CA VAL A 79 -0.26 13.48 2.76
C VAL A 79 0.91 13.98 1.94
#